data_4dc018b909b59bb35d27b00982bea098
#
_entry.id   4dc018b909b59bb35d27b00982bea098
#
_cell.length_a   1.000
_cell.length_b   1.000
_cell.length_c   1.000
_cell.angle_alpha   90.00
_cell.angle_beta   90.00
_cell.angle_gamma   90.00
#
_symmetry.space_group_name_H-M   'P 1'
#
loop_
_entity.id
_entity.type
_entity.pdbx_description
1 polymer ?
#
loop_
_entity_poly.entity_id
_entity_poly.type
_entity_poly.pdbx_seq_one_letter_code
_entity_poly.pdbx_strand_id
1 'polypeptide(L)'
;MFGRGFRAVTFVSLILTAVQFNGVAANDARLADAVMKRDQAAIRALLRDKIDVNGTQADGMTALHWAVREDNLETAQLLIRAGARVGMATRYGVTPIYLACANGSESMIDLLLRAGADPNASNPGGETALMTAARIGRIGAVKLLLDRGAVVDAKEKVRGQTALMWAVTENHVDVAWLLLRSGANVNAQTDVSIPDGMETSIARPDGTRSMSANIGAAGPGVYRARAIPTPSGGMTPLLFAAREGHMEMARLLLGANANLNLPSASGTTPLTVAIINNHIDLARFLLEAGADPNIVDEYHKRPALFAAIEMRNLNFPPETPPPHPDSGDPLELIRDLLNKGANPNFQSNTTPVRGFMQLTGSWVNFDGQTPLHRAALAGDVTVMRLLLEHGADPRIKTYQGSTVLMAAAGVNWVIGETYSRSDDEYLAAAKLCLDLGLDVNGVNEQGFRAIHGAANRGFDKMVQLLADNGAMLDVKDSQNRTPMTFAEGVFLALQPPSRKPSTIALLEKLMGANAGKN
;
A
#
# COMPACT_ATOMS: atom_id res chain seq x y z
N MET A 1 -62.79 26.60 -52.26
CA MET A 1 -63.78 25.62 -52.68
C MET A 1 -63.84 24.59 -51.56
N PHE A 2 -64.85 24.65 -50.73
CA PHE A 2 -65.99 23.76 -50.52
C PHE A 2 -65.55 22.29 -50.39
N GLY A 3 -65.80 21.50 -49.33
CA GLY A 3 -67.00 21.46 -48.58
C GLY A 3 -66.92 20.56 -47.32
N ARG A 4 -67.85 20.88 -46.55
CA ARG A 4 -68.33 20.31 -45.28
C ARG A 4 -68.63 18.80 -45.34
N GLY A 5 -68.47 18.09 -44.22
CA GLY A 5 -69.05 16.82 -43.92
C GLY A 5 -69.08 16.49 -42.43
N PHE A 6 -70.28 16.48 -41.93
CA PHE A 6 -70.73 16.44 -40.54
C PHE A 6 -70.81 15.01 -39.97
N ARG A 7 -70.54 14.86 -38.67
CA ARG A 7 -71.13 13.99 -37.64
C ARG A 7 -70.91 12.47 -37.66
N ALA A 8 -70.39 12.00 -36.53
CA ALA A 8 -71.15 11.12 -35.63
C ALA A 8 -70.44 11.09 -34.24
N VAL A 9 -71.22 11.54 -33.24
CA VAL A 9 -70.86 11.41 -31.80
C VAL A 9 -71.31 9.97 -31.43
N THR A 10 -70.34 9.13 -31.05
CA THR A 10 -70.62 7.87 -30.41
C THR A 10 -70.14 7.93 -28.97
N PHE A 11 -71.10 7.95 -28.04
CA PHE A 11 -70.88 7.77 -26.62
C PHE A 11 -70.29 6.38 -26.38
N VAL A 12 -69.03 6.29 -26.01
CA VAL A 12 -68.44 5.08 -25.43
C VAL A 12 -68.49 5.21 -23.92
N SER A 13 -69.40 4.43 -23.32
CA SER A 13 -69.51 4.24 -21.88
C SER A 13 -68.17 3.77 -21.32
N LEU A 14 -67.54 4.59 -20.46
CA LEU A 14 -66.40 4.22 -19.65
C LEU A 14 -66.89 3.21 -18.59
N ILE A 15 -66.65 1.92 -18.84
CA ILE A 15 -66.71 0.90 -17.78
C ILE A 15 -65.44 1.09 -16.95
N LEU A 16 -65.57 1.73 -15.79
CA LEU A 16 -64.57 1.71 -14.74
C LEU A 16 -64.45 0.28 -14.22
N THR A 17 -63.56 -0.53 -14.80
CA THR A 17 -63.06 -1.72 -14.11
C THR A 17 -62.19 -1.22 -12.96
N ALA A 18 -62.73 -1.31 -11.76
CA ALA A 18 -61.96 -1.18 -10.53
C ALA A 18 -60.89 -2.28 -10.56
N VAL A 19 -59.66 -1.93 -11.02
CA VAL A 19 -58.48 -2.72 -10.72
C VAL A 19 -58.34 -2.66 -9.22
N GLN A 20 -58.75 -3.71 -8.55
CA GLN A 20 -58.36 -3.93 -7.16
C GLN A 20 -56.83 -4.00 -7.16
N PHE A 21 -56.20 -2.87 -6.79
CA PHE A 21 -54.85 -2.93 -6.26
C PHE A 21 -54.95 -3.86 -5.04
N ASN A 22 -54.58 -5.13 -5.24
CA ASN A 22 -54.18 -5.95 -4.12
C ASN A 22 -53.06 -5.21 -3.43
N GLY A 23 -53.43 -4.45 -2.40
CA GLY A 23 -52.49 -3.80 -1.54
C GLY A 23 -51.53 -4.89 -1.07
N VAL A 24 -50.25 -4.73 -1.39
CA VAL A 24 -49.20 -5.47 -0.70
C VAL A 24 -49.53 -5.30 0.79
N ALA A 25 -49.98 -6.40 1.43
CA ALA A 25 -50.31 -6.38 2.84
C ALA A 25 -49.16 -5.73 3.57
N ALA A 26 -49.46 -4.63 4.27
CA ALA A 26 -48.42 -3.92 5.05
C ALA A 26 -47.74 -4.97 5.93
N ASN A 27 -46.45 -5.17 5.74
CA ASN A 27 -45.68 -6.15 6.52
C ASN A 27 -45.90 -5.84 8.01
N ASP A 28 -46.47 -6.78 8.74
CA ASP A 28 -46.82 -6.58 10.15
C ASP A 28 -45.54 -6.63 11.00
N ALA A 29 -44.98 -5.48 11.25
CA ALA A 29 -43.72 -5.32 12.03
C ALA A 29 -43.93 -5.42 13.54
N ARG A 30 -45.16 -5.53 14.06
CA ARG A 30 -45.45 -5.47 15.50
C ARG A 30 -44.61 -6.42 16.33
N LEU A 31 -44.38 -7.65 15.84
CA LEU A 31 -43.54 -8.63 16.55
C LEU A 31 -42.05 -8.21 16.56
N ALA A 32 -41.55 -7.72 15.44
CA ALA A 32 -40.17 -7.20 15.37
C ALA A 32 -39.98 -6.00 16.31
N ASP A 33 -40.96 -5.09 16.37
CA ASP A 33 -40.96 -3.94 17.26
C ASP A 33 -41.01 -4.35 18.75
N ALA A 34 -41.81 -5.36 19.09
CA ALA A 34 -41.89 -5.90 20.45
C ALA A 34 -40.56 -6.53 20.91
N VAL A 35 -39.89 -7.28 20.01
CA VAL A 35 -38.57 -7.87 20.32
C VAL A 35 -37.52 -6.77 20.44
N MET A 36 -37.49 -5.79 19.53
CA MET A 36 -36.60 -4.61 19.61
C MET A 36 -36.74 -3.88 20.94
N LYS A 37 -37.97 -3.74 21.45
CA LYS A 37 -38.29 -3.09 22.75
C LYS A 37 -38.10 -4.02 23.93
N ARG A 38 -37.76 -5.30 23.74
CA ARG A 38 -37.62 -6.34 24.76
C ARG A 38 -38.90 -6.55 25.58
N ASP A 39 -40.06 -6.31 24.99
CA ASP A 39 -41.38 -6.47 25.63
C ASP A 39 -41.83 -7.94 25.59
N GLN A 40 -41.45 -8.69 26.59
CA GLN A 40 -41.76 -10.12 26.70
C GLN A 40 -43.26 -10.42 26.77
N ALA A 41 -44.07 -9.49 27.37
CA ALA A 41 -45.51 -9.67 27.45
C ALA A 41 -46.16 -9.52 26.05
N ALA A 42 -45.75 -8.49 25.32
CA ALA A 42 -46.22 -8.26 23.95
C ALA A 42 -45.76 -9.38 23.01
N ILE A 43 -44.52 -9.85 23.10
CA ILE A 43 -44.00 -10.97 22.28
C ILE A 43 -44.89 -12.22 22.47
N ARG A 44 -45.16 -12.62 23.73
CA ARG A 44 -45.97 -13.80 24.02
C ARG A 44 -47.42 -13.62 23.60
N ALA A 45 -48.00 -12.43 23.71
CA ALA A 45 -49.36 -12.11 23.28
C ALA A 45 -49.46 -12.23 21.77
N LEU A 46 -48.58 -11.57 21.02
CA LEU A 46 -48.57 -11.57 19.55
C LEU A 46 -48.38 -12.99 18.96
N LEU A 47 -47.52 -13.81 19.58
CA LEU A 47 -47.35 -15.19 19.16
C LEU A 47 -48.56 -16.06 19.44
N ARG A 48 -49.32 -15.84 20.54
CA ARG A 48 -50.60 -16.52 20.80
C ARG A 48 -51.65 -16.14 19.78
N ASP A 49 -51.65 -14.87 19.35
CA ASP A 49 -52.56 -14.35 18.35
C ASP A 49 -52.22 -14.80 16.91
N LYS A 50 -51.18 -15.66 16.76
CA LYS A 50 -50.72 -16.24 15.49
C LYS A 50 -50.37 -15.19 14.44
N ILE A 51 -49.80 -14.06 14.87
CA ILE A 51 -49.26 -13.05 13.96
C ILE A 51 -48.18 -13.66 13.04
N ASP A 52 -47.98 -13.07 11.86
CA ASP A 52 -46.85 -13.51 11.00
C ASP A 52 -45.50 -13.26 11.69
N VAL A 53 -44.88 -14.36 12.14
CA VAL A 53 -43.58 -14.34 12.82
C VAL A 53 -42.46 -13.80 11.94
N ASN A 54 -42.66 -13.78 10.62
CA ASN A 54 -41.69 -13.31 9.61
C ASN A 54 -41.99 -11.88 9.13
N GLY A 55 -42.92 -11.18 9.76
CA GLY A 55 -43.18 -9.78 9.47
C GLY A 55 -41.93 -8.91 9.65
N THR A 56 -41.71 -7.96 8.74
CA THR A 56 -40.47 -7.18 8.68
C THR A 56 -40.70 -5.69 8.94
N GLN A 57 -39.76 -5.05 9.55
CA GLN A 57 -39.63 -3.60 9.57
C GLN A 57 -39.23 -3.06 8.19
N ALA A 58 -39.20 -1.73 8.05
CA ALA A 58 -38.93 -1.06 6.78
C ALA A 58 -37.55 -1.39 6.18
N ASP A 59 -36.57 -1.73 7.01
CA ASP A 59 -35.21 -2.15 6.62
C ASP A 59 -35.08 -3.67 6.35
N GLY A 60 -36.18 -4.42 6.54
CA GLY A 60 -36.21 -5.86 6.40
C GLY A 60 -35.84 -6.65 7.66
N MET A 61 -35.65 -5.98 8.80
CA MET A 61 -35.40 -6.64 10.08
C MET A 61 -36.67 -7.39 10.54
N THR A 62 -36.51 -8.69 10.87
CA THR A 62 -37.53 -9.52 11.50
C THR A 62 -37.37 -9.56 13.02
N ALA A 63 -38.33 -10.11 13.73
CA ALA A 63 -38.22 -10.41 15.14
C ALA A 63 -36.98 -11.26 15.47
N LEU A 64 -36.66 -12.27 14.60
CA LEU A 64 -35.51 -13.13 14.76
C LEU A 64 -34.18 -12.34 14.61
N HIS A 65 -34.08 -11.41 13.68
CA HIS A 65 -32.89 -10.55 13.55
C HIS A 65 -32.63 -9.78 14.85
N TRP A 66 -33.68 -9.20 15.45
CA TRP A 66 -33.55 -8.46 16.72
C TRP A 66 -33.16 -9.38 17.87
N ALA A 67 -33.79 -10.57 18.00
CA ALA A 67 -33.44 -11.53 19.04
C ALA A 67 -31.96 -11.96 18.95
N VAL A 68 -31.46 -12.18 17.71
CA VAL A 68 -30.05 -12.54 17.48
C VAL A 68 -29.13 -11.37 17.73
N ARG A 69 -29.46 -10.15 17.27
CA ARG A 69 -28.67 -8.94 17.52
C ARG A 69 -28.47 -8.66 19.01
N GLU A 70 -29.51 -8.91 19.80
CA GLU A 70 -29.50 -8.72 21.26
C GLU A 70 -28.95 -9.95 22.02
N ASP A 71 -28.50 -10.97 21.27
CA ASP A 71 -28.03 -12.27 21.78
C ASP A 71 -29.03 -12.95 22.75
N ASN A 72 -30.33 -12.74 22.50
CA ASN A 72 -31.39 -13.29 23.31
C ASN A 72 -31.77 -14.69 22.85
N LEU A 73 -31.09 -15.71 23.36
CA LEU A 73 -31.24 -17.10 22.97
C LEU A 73 -32.66 -17.63 23.24
N GLU A 74 -33.27 -17.26 24.38
CA GLU A 74 -34.63 -17.69 24.75
C GLU A 74 -35.65 -17.17 23.71
N THR A 75 -35.60 -15.89 23.40
CA THR A 75 -36.50 -15.29 22.41
C THR A 75 -36.26 -15.86 21.01
N ALA A 76 -35.00 -16.08 20.60
CA ALA A 76 -34.68 -16.70 19.32
C ALA A 76 -35.25 -18.11 19.22
N GLN A 77 -35.11 -18.95 20.26
CA GLN A 77 -35.70 -20.28 20.31
C GLN A 77 -37.23 -20.25 20.21
N LEU A 78 -37.87 -19.31 20.92
CA LEU A 78 -39.31 -19.13 20.88
C LEU A 78 -39.79 -18.78 19.47
N LEU A 79 -39.13 -17.84 18.79
CA LEU A 79 -39.45 -17.41 17.44
C LEU A 79 -39.22 -18.54 16.42
N ILE A 80 -38.13 -19.28 16.52
CA ILE A 80 -37.84 -20.42 15.63
C ILE A 80 -38.92 -21.52 15.78
N ARG A 81 -39.33 -21.85 17.02
CA ARG A 81 -40.42 -22.79 17.27
C ARG A 81 -41.76 -22.30 16.70
N ALA A 82 -41.96 -20.99 16.64
CA ALA A 82 -43.14 -20.36 16.04
C ALA A 82 -43.08 -20.28 14.51
N GLY A 83 -42.00 -20.76 13.86
CA GLY A 83 -41.86 -20.80 12.41
C GLY A 83 -41.07 -19.61 11.83
N ALA A 84 -40.24 -18.91 12.62
CA ALA A 84 -39.37 -17.89 12.07
C ALA A 84 -38.37 -18.50 11.09
N ARG A 85 -38.28 -17.91 9.89
CA ARG A 85 -37.38 -18.34 8.82
C ARG A 85 -35.96 -17.82 9.12
N VAL A 86 -35.04 -18.73 9.46
CA VAL A 86 -33.67 -18.42 9.85
C VAL A 86 -32.78 -17.87 8.74
N GLY A 87 -33.17 -18.03 7.47
CA GLY A 87 -32.44 -17.56 6.29
C GLY A 87 -32.92 -16.22 5.72
N MET A 88 -33.88 -15.54 6.37
CA MET A 88 -34.34 -14.23 5.88
C MET A 88 -33.19 -13.22 5.96
N ALA A 89 -33.07 -12.40 4.91
CA ALA A 89 -32.08 -11.31 4.86
C ALA A 89 -32.78 -9.94 4.91
N THR A 90 -32.14 -8.99 5.57
CA THR A 90 -32.51 -7.58 5.51
C THR A 90 -32.32 -7.00 4.10
N ARG A 91 -32.73 -5.75 3.86
CA ARG A 91 -32.44 -5.03 2.59
C ARG A 91 -30.94 -4.96 2.27
N TYR A 92 -30.09 -5.05 3.30
CA TYR A 92 -28.64 -5.01 3.18
C TYR A 92 -28.02 -6.40 3.08
N GLY A 93 -28.84 -7.46 2.92
CA GLY A 93 -28.39 -8.85 2.85
C GLY A 93 -27.91 -9.44 4.17
N VAL A 94 -28.18 -8.77 5.29
CA VAL A 94 -27.80 -9.26 6.63
C VAL A 94 -28.76 -10.36 7.05
N THR A 95 -28.24 -11.55 7.34
CA THR A 95 -29.00 -12.71 7.85
C THR A 95 -28.82 -12.85 9.36
N PRO A 96 -29.72 -13.60 10.05
CA PRO A 96 -29.54 -13.89 11.48
C PRO A 96 -28.19 -14.52 11.80
N ILE A 97 -27.71 -15.48 10.98
CA ILE A 97 -26.42 -16.15 11.23
C ILE A 97 -25.24 -15.17 11.11
N TYR A 98 -25.31 -14.20 10.20
CA TYR A 98 -24.31 -13.14 10.09
C TYR A 98 -24.23 -12.31 11.38
N LEU A 99 -25.39 -11.91 11.95
CA LEU A 99 -25.44 -11.17 13.20
C LEU A 99 -24.91 -11.99 14.39
N ALA A 100 -25.24 -13.29 14.45
CA ALA A 100 -24.75 -14.20 15.47
C ALA A 100 -23.21 -14.31 15.43
N CYS A 101 -22.64 -14.38 14.22
CA CYS A 101 -21.18 -14.38 14.03
C CYS A 101 -20.55 -13.03 14.42
N ALA A 102 -21.20 -11.91 14.08
CA ALA A 102 -20.75 -10.58 14.49
C ALA A 102 -20.74 -10.41 16.03
N ASN A 103 -21.69 -11.01 16.74
CA ASN A 103 -21.70 -11.05 18.20
C ASN A 103 -20.70 -12.07 18.77
N GLY A 104 -20.28 -13.05 17.96
CA GLY A 104 -19.45 -14.16 18.42
C GLY A 104 -20.16 -15.14 19.35
N SER A 105 -21.49 -15.23 19.27
CA SER A 105 -22.30 -16.08 20.13
C SER A 105 -22.39 -17.50 19.58
N GLU A 106 -21.56 -18.40 20.09
CA GLU A 106 -21.53 -19.81 19.69
C GLU A 106 -22.89 -20.51 19.87
N SER A 107 -23.57 -20.25 20.99
CA SER A 107 -24.88 -20.82 21.30
C SER A 107 -25.95 -20.39 20.28
N MET A 108 -25.92 -19.12 19.87
CA MET A 108 -26.83 -18.60 18.88
C MET A 108 -26.52 -19.15 17.48
N ILE A 109 -25.25 -19.24 17.12
CA ILE A 109 -24.78 -19.84 15.86
C ILE A 109 -25.23 -21.29 15.77
N ASP A 110 -24.98 -22.10 16.82
CA ASP A 110 -25.41 -23.51 16.85
C ASP A 110 -26.93 -23.65 16.74
N LEU A 111 -27.69 -22.81 17.46
CA LEU A 111 -29.16 -22.77 17.36
C LEU A 111 -29.62 -22.52 15.91
N LEU A 112 -29.09 -21.50 15.25
CA LEU A 112 -29.47 -21.13 13.89
C LEU A 112 -29.10 -22.22 12.88
N LEU A 113 -27.87 -22.79 12.99
CA LEU A 113 -27.42 -23.87 12.13
C LEU A 113 -28.27 -25.14 12.28
N ARG A 114 -28.65 -25.51 13.52
CA ARG A 114 -29.60 -26.62 13.75
C ARG A 114 -30.97 -26.36 13.21
N ALA A 115 -31.40 -25.10 13.17
CA ALA A 115 -32.68 -24.69 12.58
C ALA A 115 -32.61 -24.54 11.04
N GLY A 116 -31.48 -24.89 10.40
CA GLY A 116 -31.32 -24.92 8.94
C GLY A 116 -30.81 -23.61 8.34
N ALA A 117 -30.15 -22.75 9.11
CA ALA A 117 -29.45 -21.62 8.54
C ALA A 117 -28.31 -22.12 7.64
N ASP A 118 -28.16 -21.48 6.46
CA ASP A 118 -27.09 -21.80 5.52
C ASP A 118 -25.75 -21.27 6.05
N PRO A 119 -24.75 -22.13 6.33
CA PRO A 119 -23.42 -21.71 6.78
C PRO A 119 -22.66 -20.88 5.72
N ASN A 120 -23.09 -20.94 4.46
CA ASN A 120 -22.52 -20.23 3.32
C ASN A 120 -23.30 -18.96 2.95
N ALA A 121 -24.34 -18.61 3.73
CA ALA A 121 -25.06 -17.37 3.51
C ALA A 121 -24.09 -16.18 3.50
N SER A 122 -24.21 -15.33 2.47
CA SER A 122 -23.35 -14.16 2.30
C SER A 122 -24.19 -12.90 2.11
N ASN A 123 -23.63 -11.76 2.49
CA ASN A 123 -24.18 -10.46 2.16
C ASN A 123 -24.00 -10.14 0.65
N PRO A 124 -24.56 -9.04 0.12
CA PRO A 124 -24.41 -8.67 -1.29
C PRO A 124 -22.95 -8.51 -1.75
N GLY A 125 -22.03 -8.13 -0.84
CA GLY A 125 -20.60 -8.06 -1.05
C GLY A 125 -19.90 -9.41 -1.08
N GLY A 126 -20.63 -10.53 -0.83
CA GLY A 126 -20.07 -11.87 -0.79
C GLY A 126 -19.40 -12.24 0.54
N GLU A 127 -19.41 -11.36 1.54
CA GLU A 127 -18.88 -11.68 2.88
C GLU A 127 -19.74 -12.75 3.54
N THR A 128 -19.13 -13.89 3.88
CA THR A 128 -19.80 -15.03 4.52
C THR A 128 -19.76 -14.94 6.04
N ALA A 129 -20.60 -15.73 6.70
CA ALA A 129 -20.58 -15.88 8.15
C ALA A 129 -19.20 -16.35 8.66
N LEU A 130 -18.52 -17.25 7.92
CA LEU A 130 -17.17 -17.73 8.24
C LEU A 130 -16.13 -16.58 8.22
N MET A 131 -16.19 -15.69 7.23
CA MET A 131 -15.30 -14.53 7.15
C MET A 131 -15.51 -13.58 8.33
N THR A 132 -16.76 -13.32 8.70
CA THR A 132 -17.10 -12.48 9.86
C THR A 132 -16.59 -13.10 11.16
N ALA A 133 -16.81 -14.40 11.38
CA ALA A 133 -16.32 -15.11 12.58
C ALA A 133 -14.78 -15.12 12.65
N ALA A 134 -14.11 -15.29 11.50
CA ALA A 134 -12.65 -15.27 11.40
C ALA A 134 -12.07 -13.88 11.71
N ARG A 135 -12.69 -12.81 11.21
CA ARG A 135 -12.30 -11.42 11.49
C ARG A 135 -12.41 -11.05 12.97
N ILE A 136 -13.42 -11.60 13.65
CA ILE A 136 -13.67 -11.30 15.07
C ILE A 136 -12.84 -12.21 15.99
N GLY A 137 -12.22 -13.28 15.46
CA GLY A 137 -11.36 -14.17 16.24
C GLY A 137 -12.13 -15.18 17.11
N ARG A 138 -13.37 -15.55 16.75
CA ARG A 138 -14.18 -16.47 17.52
C ARG A 138 -13.99 -17.92 17.04
N ILE A 139 -12.98 -18.59 17.59
CA ILE A 139 -12.59 -19.95 17.16
C ILE A 139 -13.73 -20.95 17.24
N GLY A 140 -14.57 -20.90 18.27
CA GLY A 140 -15.73 -21.79 18.41
C GLY A 140 -16.77 -21.55 17.32
N ALA A 141 -17.04 -20.28 16.96
CA ALA A 141 -17.93 -19.93 15.85
C ALA A 141 -17.38 -20.45 14.52
N VAL A 142 -16.07 -20.24 14.25
CA VAL A 142 -15.39 -20.76 13.05
C VAL A 142 -15.52 -22.28 12.96
N LYS A 143 -15.27 -22.99 14.08
CA LYS A 143 -15.40 -24.44 14.15
C LYS A 143 -16.82 -24.91 13.83
N LEU A 144 -17.84 -24.30 14.47
CA LEU A 144 -19.25 -24.65 14.22
C LEU A 144 -19.65 -24.47 12.75
N LEU A 145 -19.21 -23.40 12.12
CA LEU A 145 -19.49 -23.14 10.70
C LEU A 145 -18.81 -24.17 9.80
N LEU A 146 -17.54 -24.49 10.04
CA LEU A 146 -16.78 -25.48 9.28
C LEU A 146 -17.38 -26.89 9.43
N ASP A 147 -17.75 -27.29 10.68
CA ASP A 147 -18.40 -28.58 10.96
C ASP A 147 -19.75 -28.72 10.25
N ARG A 148 -20.39 -27.61 9.86
CA ARG A 148 -21.66 -27.57 9.11
C ARG A 148 -21.48 -27.28 7.63
N GLY A 149 -20.27 -27.36 7.08
CA GLY A 149 -19.99 -27.28 5.65
C GLY A 149 -19.81 -25.87 5.12
N ALA A 150 -19.36 -24.93 5.95
CA ALA A 150 -18.91 -23.64 5.43
C ALA A 150 -17.72 -23.83 4.48
N VAL A 151 -17.77 -23.17 3.32
CA VAL A 151 -16.71 -23.21 2.29
C VAL A 151 -15.54 -22.38 2.78
N VAL A 152 -14.42 -23.08 3.11
CA VAL A 152 -13.26 -22.47 3.76
C VAL A 152 -12.59 -21.40 2.90
N ASP A 153 -12.53 -21.59 1.58
CA ASP A 153 -11.88 -20.69 0.63
C ASP A 153 -12.88 -19.82 -0.17
N ALA A 154 -14.10 -19.64 0.36
CA ALA A 154 -15.04 -18.69 -0.22
C ALA A 154 -14.37 -17.31 -0.29
N LYS A 155 -14.58 -16.59 -1.41
CA LYS A 155 -14.06 -15.23 -1.62
C LYS A 155 -15.21 -14.22 -1.58
N GLU A 156 -15.01 -13.09 -0.89
CA GLU A 156 -15.92 -11.96 -1.03
C GLU A 156 -15.68 -11.27 -2.40
N LYS A 157 -16.70 -10.51 -2.87
CA LYS A 157 -16.76 -10.00 -4.27
C LYS A 157 -16.01 -8.68 -4.48
N VAL A 158 -15.60 -7.97 -3.44
CA VAL A 158 -15.02 -6.62 -3.55
C VAL A 158 -13.52 -6.69 -3.80
N ARG A 159 -12.83 -7.59 -3.08
CA ARG A 159 -11.37 -7.76 -3.16
C ARG A 159 -10.94 -9.21 -3.32
N GLY A 160 -11.86 -10.17 -3.29
CA GLY A 160 -11.54 -11.59 -3.34
C GLY A 160 -10.86 -12.12 -2.07
N GLN A 161 -11.11 -11.50 -0.90
CA GLN A 161 -10.53 -11.95 0.36
C GLN A 161 -11.22 -13.22 0.88
N THR A 162 -10.44 -14.10 1.53
CA THR A 162 -10.91 -15.32 2.18
C THR A 162 -10.98 -15.15 3.70
N ALA A 163 -11.62 -16.09 4.40
CA ALA A 163 -11.66 -16.12 5.87
C ALA A 163 -10.24 -16.16 6.48
N LEU A 164 -9.29 -16.89 5.87
CA LEU A 164 -7.91 -16.93 6.32
C LEU A 164 -7.25 -15.55 6.26
N MET A 165 -7.46 -14.79 5.18
CA MET A 165 -6.90 -13.44 5.04
C MET A 165 -7.44 -12.50 6.12
N TRP A 166 -8.72 -12.61 6.47
CA TRP A 166 -9.32 -11.84 7.56
C TRP A 166 -8.70 -12.19 8.92
N ALA A 167 -8.57 -13.50 9.24
CA ALA A 167 -7.92 -13.94 10.47
C ALA A 167 -6.46 -13.46 10.57
N VAL A 168 -5.74 -13.46 9.45
CA VAL A 168 -4.34 -12.99 9.37
C VAL A 168 -4.25 -11.48 9.60
N THR A 169 -5.11 -10.69 8.96
CA THR A 169 -5.11 -9.22 9.10
C THR A 169 -5.36 -8.80 10.55
N GLU A 170 -6.28 -9.49 11.24
CA GLU A 170 -6.62 -9.20 12.63
C GLU A 170 -5.76 -9.96 13.66
N ASN A 171 -4.74 -10.70 13.19
CA ASN A 171 -3.79 -11.46 13.99
C ASN A 171 -4.42 -12.56 14.90
N HIS A 172 -5.49 -13.19 14.43
CA HIS A 172 -6.12 -14.31 15.12
C HIS A 172 -5.43 -15.63 14.76
N VAL A 173 -4.31 -15.92 15.43
CA VAL A 173 -3.41 -17.06 15.12
C VAL A 173 -4.11 -18.41 15.29
N ASP A 174 -4.92 -18.57 16.32
CA ASP A 174 -5.69 -19.77 16.62
C ASP A 174 -6.76 -20.05 15.55
N VAL A 175 -7.44 -19.01 15.09
CA VAL A 175 -8.42 -19.09 13.99
C VAL A 175 -7.73 -19.43 12.68
N ALA A 176 -6.61 -18.77 12.36
CA ALA A 176 -5.83 -19.07 11.16
C ALA A 176 -5.34 -20.53 11.16
N TRP A 177 -4.86 -21.01 12.31
CA TRP A 177 -4.46 -22.42 12.48
C TRP A 177 -5.63 -23.38 12.18
N LEU A 178 -6.82 -23.09 12.74
CA LEU A 178 -8.01 -23.92 12.50
C LEU A 178 -8.41 -23.91 11.01
N LEU A 179 -8.43 -22.75 10.36
CA LEU A 179 -8.75 -22.62 8.95
C LEU A 179 -7.76 -23.42 8.08
N LEU A 180 -6.46 -23.30 8.33
CA LEU A 180 -5.42 -24.07 7.64
C LEU A 180 -5.59 -25.57 7.82
N ARG A 181 -5.89 -26.02 9.04
CA ARG A 181 -6.19 -27.44 9.32
C ARG A 181 -7.47 -27.93 8.65
N SER A 182 -8.38 -27.02 8.34
CA SER A 182 -9.62 -27.31 7.61
C SER A 182 -9.47 -27.19 6.09
N GLY A 183 -8.24 -27.06 5.60
CA GLY A 183 -7.91 -27.07 4.18
C GLY A 183 -7.91 -25.69 3.51
N ALA A 184 -7.84 -24.59 4.27
CA ALA A 184 -7.69 -23.25 3.68
C ALA A 184 -6.43 -23.17 2.82
N ASN A 185 -6.55 -22.61 1.64
CA ASN A 185 -5.42 -22.38 0.73
C ASN A 185 -4.53 -21.27 1.28
N VAL A 186 -3.37 -21.64 1.84
CA VAL A 186 -2.38 -20.72 2.40
C VAL A 186 -1.82 -19.73 1.38
N ASN A 187 -1.90 -20.06 0.07
CA ASN A 187 -1.41 -19.24 -1.04
C ASN A 187 -2.57 -18.61 -1.86
N ALA A 188 -3.79 -18.60 -1.32
CA ALA A 188 -4.89 -17.89 -1.96
C ALA A 188 -4.51 -16.41 -2.19
N GLN A 189 -4.90 -15.87 -3.35
CA GLN A 189 -4.64 -14.46 -3.67
C GLN A 189 -5.95 -13.69 -3.77
N THR A 190 -5.95 -12.44 -3.32
CA THR A 190 -7.03 -11.49 -3.59
C THR A 190 -7.15 -11.21 -5.08
N ASP A 191 -8.29 -10.69 -5.50
CA ASP A 191 -8.50 -10.30 -6.89
C ASP A 191 -7.57 -9.16 -7.29
N VAL A 192 -7.21 -9.14 -8.58
CA VAL A 192 -6.32 -8.13 -9.15
C VAL A 192 -7.15 -7.05 -9.82
N SER A 193 -6.91 -5.80 -9.46
CA SER A 193 -7.47 -4.62 -10.12
C SER A 193 -6.37 -3.93 -10.91
N ILE A 194 -6.60 -3.78 -12.21
CA ILE A 194 -5.71 -3.06 -13.12
C ILE A 194 -6.33 -1.69 -13.38
N PRO A 195 -5.62 -0.58 -13.07
CA PRO A 195 -6.14 0.76 -13.35
C PRO A 195 -6.34 0.99 -14.85
N ASP A 196 -7.40 1.71 -15.21
CA ASP A 196 -7.65 2.12 -16.59
C ASP A 196 -6.46 2.90 -17.17
N GLY A 197 -6.10 2.66 -18.43
CA GLY A 197 -5.00 3.32 -19.12
C GLY A 197 -3.62 2.70 -18.91
N MET A 198 -3.52 1.57 -18.24
CA MET A 198 -2.25 0.86 -18.05
C MET A 198 -1.75 0.20 -19.34
N GLU A 199 -2.61 -0.09 -20.29
CA GLU A 199 -2.27 -0.72 -21.58
C GLU A 199 -1.46 0.22 -22.52
N THR A 200 -1.40 1.51 -22.22
CA THR A 200 -0.74 2.52 -23.08
C THR A 200 0.66 2.94 -22.63
N SER A 201 1.23 2.29 -21.61
CA SER A 201 2.62 2.56 -21.23
C SER A 201 3.56 1.90 -22.25
N ILE A 202 4.12 2.75 -23.13
CA ILE A 202 5.04 2.35 -24.20
C ILE A 202 6.26 1.67 -23.58
N ALA A 203 6.44 0.38 -23.86
CA ALA A 203 7.69 -0.32 -23.58
C ALA A 203 8.81 0.28 -24.44
N ARG A 204 9.95 0.60 -23.82
CA ARG A 204 11.16 0.97 -24.56
C ARG A 204 11.69 -0.26 -25.31
N PRO A 205 12.47 -0.08 -26.42
CA PRO A 205 13.06 -1.18 -27.16
C PRO A 205 13.95 -2.10 -26.33
N ASP A 206 14.46 -1.62 -25.18
CA ASP A 206 15.26 -2.38 -24.20
C ASP A 206 14.42 -3.18 -23.17
N GLY A 207 13.11 -3.21 -23.35
CA GLY A 207 12.18 -3.89 -22.43
C GLY A 207 11.86 -3.10 -21.16
N THR A 208 12.42 -1.91 -20.98
CA THR A 208 12.09 -1.04 -19.84
C THR A 208 10.88 -0.18 -20.17
N ARG A 209 9.95 -0.03 -19.19
CA ARG A 209 8.83 0.91 -19.33
C ARG A 209 9.33 2.31 -18.98
N SER A 210 9.28 3.24 -19.94
CA SER A 210 9.63 4.62 -19.67
C SER A 210 8.62 5.26 -18.73
N MET A 211 9.08 5.70 -17.56
CA MET A 211 8.40 6.73 -16.80
C MET A 211 8.62 8.09 -17.47
N SER A 212 8.22 8.24 -18.74
CA SER A 212 8.28 9.55 -19.39
C SER A 212 7.34 10.50 -18.66
N ALA A 213 7.92 11.37 -17.88
CA ALA A 213 7.25 12.53 -17.32
C ALA A 213 6.86 13.48 -18.46
N ASN A 214 5.73 13.22 -19.10
CA ASN A 214 5.10 14.26 -19.92
C ASN A 214 4.46 15.26 -18.95
N ILE A 215 5.24 16.26 -18.59
CA ILE A 215 4.82 17.33 -17.70
C ILE A 215 4.23 18.45 -18.55
N GLY A 216 2.90 18.44 -18.63
CA GLY A 216 2.21 19.67 -19.00
C GLY A 216 2.51 20.74 -17.94
N ALA A 217 3.09 21.87 -18.38
CA ALA A 217 3.19 23.15 -17.66
C ALA A 217 4.04 23.22 -16.37
N ALA A 218 4.98 22.33 -16.13
CA ALA A 218 6.07 22.63 -15.20
C ALA A 218 7.23 23.25 -16.02
N GLY A 219 7.83 24.33 -15.52
CA GLY A 219 8.94 25.00 -16.22
C GLY A 219 10.12 24.05 -16.50
N PRO A 220 11.05 24.43 -17.37
CA PRO A 220 12.19 23.59 -17.72
C PRO A 220 13.01 23.21 -16.48
N GLY A 221 13.27 21.92 -16.30
CA GLY A 221 14.08 21.39 -15.20
C GLY A 221 13.32 20.80 -14.03
N VAL A 222 12.00 20.63 -14.11
CA VAL A 222 11.21 19.94 -13.09
C VAL A 222 10.79 18.55 -13.58
N TYR A 223 11.34 17.50 -12.97
CA TYR A 223 10.88 16.14 -13.19
C TYR A 223 9.82 15.81 -12.14
N ARG A 224 8.57 15.74 -12.55
CA ARG A 224 7.52 15.14 -11.71
C ARG A 224 7.46 13.66 -12.03
N ALA A 225 7.73 12.81 -11.05
CA ALA A 225 7.40 11.42 -11.16
C ALA A 225 5.87 11.31 -11.32
N ARG A 226 5.41 10.93 -12.51
CA ARG A 226 4.01 10.54 -12.69
C ARG A 226 3.84 9.25 -11.92
N ALA A 227 2.87 9.20 -11.00
CA ALA A 227 2.48 7.93 -10.40
C ALA A 227 2.18 6.94 -11.54
N ILE A 228 2.99 5.90 -11.65
CA ILE A 228 2.68 4.82 -12.59
C ILE A 228 1.44 4.14 -12.01
N PRO A 229 0.35 4.03 -12.78
CA PRO A 229 -0.75 3.18 -12.36
C PRO A 229 -0.20 1.77 -12.14
N THR A 230 -0.24 1.29 -10.92
CA THR A 230 0.21 -0.06 -10.59
C THR A 230 -0.98 -0.95 -10.31
N PRO A 231 -0.98 -2.22 -10.74
CA PRO A 231 -2.01 -3.16 -10.33
C PRO A 231 -2.07 -3.24 -8.81
N SER A 232 -3.27 -3.36 -8.29
CA SER A 232 -3.50 -3.61 -6.87
C SER A 232 -4.12 -4.99 -6.66
N GLY A 233 -4.00 -5.55 -5.46
CA GLY A 233 -4.48 -6.89 -5.17
C GLY A 233 -3.40 -7.96 -5.33
N GLY A 234 -3.81 -9.21 -5.62
CA GLY A 234 -2.88 -10.34 -5.61
C GLY A 234 -2.28 -10.63 -4.24
N MET A 235 -2.88 -10.11 -3.16
CA MET A 235 -2.36 -10.25 -1.80
C MET A 235 -2.60 -11.67 -1.27
N THR A 236 -1.52 -12.32 -0.79
CA THR A 236 -1.60 -13.60 -0.09
C THR A 236 -1.74 -13.40 1.42
N PRO A 237 -2.14 -14.43 2.19
CA PRO A 237 -2.08 -14.39 3.65
C PRO A 237 -0.71 -13.96 4.18
N LEU A 238 0.40 -14.46 3.60
CA LEU A 238 1.75 -14.07 4.02
C LEU A 238 2.07 -12.61 3.72
N LEU A 239 1.58 -12.05 2.60
CA LEU A 239 1.70 -10.62 2.30
C LEU A 239 0.93 -9.74 3.30
N PHE A 240 -0.25 -10.19 3.75
CA PHE A 240 -0.98 -9.50 4.83
C PHE A 240 -0.20 -9.56 6.14
N ALA A 241 0.31 -10.72 6.54
CA ALA A 241 1.13 -10.85 7.74
C ALA A 241 2.39 -9.98 7.68
N ALA A 242 3.04 -9.89 6.52
CA ALA A 242 4.22 -9.06 6.30
C ALA A 242 3.90 -7.56 6.37
N ARG A 243 2.74 -7.15 5.88
CA ARG A 243 2.29 -5.75 5.92
C ARG A 243 2.00 -5.26 7.34
N GLU A 244 1.39 -6.14 8.15
CA GLU A 244 0.96 -5.82 9.52
C GLU A 244 2.03 -6.15 10.58
N GLY A 245 3.14 -6.81 10.20
CA GLY A 245 4.22 -7.17 11.12
C GLY A 245 3.92 -8.37 12.03
N HIS A 246 3.01 -9.24 11.64
CA HIS A 246 2.53 -10.35 12.47
C HIS A 246 3.49 -11.54 12.44
N MET A 247 4.54 -11.51 13.26
CA MET A 247 5.62 -12.52 13.32
C MET A 247 5.11 -13.94 13.53
N GLU A 248 4.30 -14.17 14.57
CA GLU A 248 3.80 -15.53 14.89
C GLU A 248 2.86 -16.06 13.79
N MET A 249 2.09 -15.16 13.19
CA MET A 249 1.26 -15.49 12.04
C MET A 249 2.10 -15.91 10.83
N ALA A 250 3.19 -15.18 10.54
CA ALA A 250 4.12 -15.53 9.46
C ALA A 250 4.76 -16.91 9.71
N ARG A 251 5.16 -17.22 10.96
CA ARG A 251 5.66 -18.54 11.34
C ARG A 251 4.63 -19.64 11.07
N LEU A 252 3.38 -19.42 11.47
CA LEU A 252 2.28 -20.35 11.23
C LEU A 252 2.07 -20.60 9.73
N LEU A 253 2.01 -19.53 8.93
CA LEU A 253 1.77 -19.62 7.48
C LEU A 253 2.92 -20.36 6.77
N LEU A 254 4.18 -20.06 7.12
CA LEU A 254 5.34 -20.79 6.58
C LEU A 254 5.34 -22.26 7.00
N GLY A 255 4.95 -22.58 8.22
CA GLY A 255 4.75 -23.95 8.68
C GLY A 255 3.65 -24.71 7.92
N ALA A 256 2.71 -23.97 7.31
CA ALA A 256 1.67 -24.50 6.41
C ALA A 256 2.05 -24.43 4.91
N ASN A 257 3.34 -24.27 4.58
CA ASN A 257 3.88 -24.17 3.22
C ASN A 257 3.42 -22.94 2.44
N ALA A 258 3.27 -21.77 3.09
CA ALA A 258 3.11 -20.53 2.38
C ALA A 258 4.30 -20.29 1.44
N ASN A 259 4.02 -19.87 0.21
CA ASN A 259 5.08 -19.52 -0.74
C ASN A 259 5.72 -18.19 -0.33
N LEU A 260 6.96 -18.29 0.14
CA LEU A 260 7.76 -17.19 0.68
C LEU A 260 8.02 -16.07 -0.33
N ASN A 261 8.01 -16.40 -1.62
CA ASN A 261 8.36 -15.49 -2.71
C ASN A 261 7.17 -15.12 -3.62
N LEU A 262 5.94 -15.55 -3.27
CA LEU A 262 4.76 -15.22 -4.09
C LEU A 262 4.41 -13.74 -3.97
N PRO A 263 4.57 -12.95 -5.05
CA PRO A 263 4.39 -11.51 -4.99
C PRO A 263 2.91 -11.11 -5.08
N SER A 264 2.64 -9.86 -4.70
CA SER A 264 1.39 -9.16 -4.99
C SER A 264 1.25 -8.87 -6.50
N ALA A 265 0.11 -8.31 -6.91
CA ALA A 265 -0.12 -7.90 -8.30
C ALA A 265 0.86 -6.82 -8.79
N SER A 266 1.44 -6.02 -7.90
CA SER A 266 2.51 -5.07 -8.23
C SER A 266 3.90 -5.72 -8.31
N GLY A 267 4.04 -7.02 -8.05
CA GLY A 267 5.33 -7.73 -8.03
C GLY A 267 6.07 -7.63 -6.69
N THR A 268 5.48 -7.03 -5.65
CA THR A 268 6.14 -6.84 -4.35
C THR A 268 6.04 -8.12 -3.52
N THR A 269 7.19 -8.65 -3.05
CA THR A 269 7.27 -9.87 -2.24
C THR A 269 6.98 -9.62 -0.75
N PRO A 270 6.67 -10.66 0.05
CA PRO A 270 6.52 -10.53 1.50
C PRO A 270 7.74 -9.90 2.19
N LEU A 271 8.96 -10.25 1.77
CA LEU A 271 10.20 -9.64 2.28
C LEU A 271 10.20 -8.13 2.06
N THR A 272 9.96 -7.68 0.84
CA THR A 272 9.95 -6.25 0.50
C THR A 272 8.79 -5.53 1.19
N VAL A 273 7.61 -6.16 1.31
CA VAL A 273 6.46 -5.60 2.05
C VAL A 273 6.80 -5.39 3.53
N ALA A 274 7.44 -6.35 4.19
CA ALA A 274 7.88 -6.20 5.58
C ALA A 274 8.85 -5.01 5.74
N ILE A 275 9.84 -4.90 4.83
CA ILE A 275 10.83 -3.80 4.83
C ILE A 275 10.17 -2.43 4.69
N ILE A 276 9.30 -2.24 3.69
CA ILE A 276 8.68 -0.93 3.44
C ILE A 276 7.66 -0.51 4.51
N ASN A 277 7.18 -1.47 5.31
CA ASN A 277 6.34 -1.20 6.47
C ASN A 277 7.12 -1.16 7.79
N ASN A 278 8.47 -1.16 7.71
CA ASN A 278 9.40 -1.05 8.84
C ASN A 278 9.29 -2.20 9.86
N HIS A 279 8.93 -3.40 9.40
CA HIS A 279 8.93 -4.62 10.19
C HIS A 279 10.25 -5.35 10.00
N ILE A 280 11.32 -4.81 10.59
CA ILE A 280 12.71 -5.24 10.36
C ILE A 280 12.95 -6.66 10.88
N ASP A 281 12.47 -7.00 12.07
CA ASP A 281 12.63 -8.34 12.64
C ASP A 281 11.89 -9.39 11.79
N LEU A 282 10.70 -9.06 11.30
CA LEU A 282 9.96 -9.93 10.39
C LEU A 282 10.67 -10.09 9.05
N ALA A 283 11.21 -9.00 8.49
CA ALA A 283 11.99 -9.06 7.25
C ALA A 283 13.23 -9.96 7.39
N ARG A 284 13.97 -9.86 8.51
CA ARG A 284 15.11 -10.74 8.81
C ARG A 284 14.68 -12.20 8.95
N PHE A 285 13.57 -12.44 9.64
CA PHE A 285 13.00 -13.79 9.75
C PHE A 285 12.64 -14.38 8.37
N LEU A 286 11.97 -13.61 7.49
CA LEU A 286 11.65 -14.07 6.14
C LEU A 286 12.92 -14.35 5.31
N LEU A 287 13.94 -13.52 5.45
CA LEU A 287 15.23 -13.70 4.79
C LEU A 287 15.97 -14.94 5.29
N GLU A 288 15.96 -15.20 6.59
CA GLU A 288 16.49 -16.42 7.19
C GLU A 288 15.75 -17.68 6.72
N ALA A 289 14.42 -17.56 6.55
CA ALA A 289 13.59 -18.65 6.01
C ALA A 289 13.84 -18.93 4.52
N GLY A 290 14.66 -18.11 3.83
CA GLY A 290 15.06 -18.33 2.44
C GLY A 290 14.32 -17.44 1.43
N ALA A 291 13.77 -16.30 1.84
CA ALA A 291 13.23 -15.33 0.89
C ALA A 291 14.32 -14.83 -0.05
N ASP A 292 14.03 -14.80 -1.36
CA ASP A 292 14.94 -14.29 -2.37
C ASP A 292 14.99 -12.74 -2.31
N PRO A 293 16.14 -12.14 -1.96
CA PRO A 293 16.28 -10.69 -1.85
C PRO A 293 16.34 -9.98 -3.20
N ASN A 294 16.45 -10.72 -4.31
CA ASN A 294 16.65 -10.17 -5.65
C ASN A 294 15.38 -10.11 -6.49
N ILE A 295 14.25 -10.60 -5.98
CA ILE A 295 12.97 -10.42 -6.65
C ILE A 295 12.59 -8.94 -6.58
N VAL A 296 12.27 -8.38 -7.73
CA VAL A 296 11.92 -6.96 -7.88
C VAL A 296 10.48 -6.81 -8.36
N ASP A 297 9.82 -5.75 -7.93
CA ASP A 297 8.55 -5.38 -8.52
C ASP A 297 8.74 -4.94 -9.98
N GLU A 298 7.74 -5.21 -10.83
CA GLU A 298 7.83 -4.94 -12.27
C GLU A 298 7.79 -3.44 -12.60
N TYR A 299 7.22 -2.64 -11.71
CA TYR A 299 6.90 -1.24 -11.94
C TYR A 299 8.01 -0.31 -11.48
N HIS A 300 8.50 -0.50 -10.25
CA HIS A 300 9.53 0.37 -9.67
C HIS A 300 10.94 -0.21 -9.79
N LYS A 301 11.05 -1.51 -10.17
CA LYS A 301 12.33 -2.24 -10.18
C LYS A 301 13.07 -2.08 -8.85
N ARG A 302 12.36 -2.28 -7.73
CA ARG A 302 12.90 -2.07 -6.39
C ARG A 302 13.19 -3.40 -5.70
N PRO A 303 14.47 -3.80 -5.54
CA PRO A 303 14.84 -4.95 -4.74
C PRO A 303 14.80 -4.64 -3.23
N ALA A 304 14.77 -5.70 -2.41
CA ALA A 304 14.74 -5.62 -0.95
C ALA A 304 15.89 -4.76 -0.38
N LEU A 305 17.12 -4.91 -0.92
CA LEU A 305 18.29 -4.13 -0.50
C LEU A 305 18.09 -2.63 -0.68
N PHE A 306 17.55 -2.23 -1.83
CA PHE A 306 17.28 -0.81 -2.11
C PHE A 306 16.22 -0.26 -1.15
N ALA A 307 15.13 -1.01 -0.92
CA ALA A 307 14.09 -0.64 0.02
C ALA A 307 14.63 -0.49 1.46
N ALA A 308 15.49 -1.40 1.90
CA ALA A 308 16.09 -1.34 3.24
C ALA A 308 16.98 -0.09 3.44
N ILE A 309 17.76 0.28 2.42
CA ILE A 309 18.58 1.52 2.45
C ILE A 309 17.69 2.77 2.48
N GLU A 310 16.60 2.76 1.71
CA GLU A 310 15.62 3.86 1.78
C GLU A 310 15.01 3.98 3.17
N MET A 311 14.49 2.88 3.72
CA MET A 311 13.84 2.91 5.04
C MET A 311 14.77 3.34 6.15
N ARG A 312 16.05 2.92 6.12
CA ARG A 312 17.06 3.36 7.08
C ARG A 312 17.29 4.88 7.07
N ASN A 313 17.13 5.49 5.90
CA ASN A 313 17.44 6.89 5.68
C ASN A 313 16.19 7.78 5.52
N LEU A 314 14.97 7.25 5.71
CA LEU A 314 13.77 8.07 5.73
C LEU A 314 13.77 8.99 6.95
N ASN A 315 13.58 10.28 6.69
CA ASN A 315 13.37 11.24 7.75
C ASN A 315 11.86 11.30 8.06
N PHE A 316 11.45 10.64 9.15
CA PHE A 316 10.08 10.77 9.62
C PHE A 316 9.98 12.06 10.43
N PRO A 317 9.01 12.96 10.13
CA PRO A 317 8.75 14.09 11.01
C PRO A 317 8.46 13.59 12.43
N PRO A 318 8.89 14.30 13.49
CA PRO A 318 8.65 13.89 14.86
C PRO A 318 7.18 13.59 15.18
N GLU A 319 6.26 14.24 14.44
CA GLU A 319 4.82 14.09 14.63
C GLU A 319 4.25 12.84 13.92
N THR A 320 5.01 12.21 13.04
CA THR A 320 4.60 10.99 12.32
C THR A 320 5.68 9.94 12.44
N PRO A 321 5.79 9.26 13.61
CA PRO A 321 6.74 8.17 13.75
C PRO A 321 6.47 7.09 12.70
N PRO A 322 7.52 6.33 12.30
CA PRO A 322 7.31 5.21 11.41
C PRO A 322 6.21 4.30 11.96
N PRO A 323 5.30 3.81 11.11
CA PRO A 323 4.28 2.89 11.58
C PRO A 323 4.97 1.67 12.18
N HIS A 324 4.64 1.37 13.43
CA HIS A 324 5.05 0.17 14.16
C HIS A 324 6.56 -0.17 14.04
N PRO A 325 7.47 0.64 14.61
CA PRO A 325 8.87 0.23 14.66
C PRO A 325 8.97 -1.03 15.53
N ASP A 326 9.37 -2.14 14.91
CA ASP A 326 9.93 -3.23 15.70
C ASP A 326 11.33 -2.83 16.19
N SER A 327 11.95 -3.62 17.04
CA SER A 327 13.26 -3.32 17.64
C SER A 327 14.44 -3.56 16.70
N GLY A 328 14.18 -3.98 15.45
CA GLY A 328 15.20 -4.40 14.51
C GLY A 328 16.10 -3.26 14.04
N ASP A 329 17.40 -3.53 13.90
CA ASP A 329 18.37 -2.59 13.31
C ASP A 329 18.36 -2.67 11.79
N PRO A 330 17.99 -1.59 11.06
CA PRO A 330 18.03 -1.55 9.61
C PRO A 330 19.42 -1.81 9.02
N LEU A 331 20.51 -1.47 9.74
CA LEU A 331 21.88 -1.73 9.28
C LEU A 331 22.18 -3.24 9.26
N GLU A 332 21.75 -3.95 10.30
CA GLU A 332 21.90 -5.40 10.36
C GLU A 332 21.08 -6.10 9.27
N LEU A 333 19.86 -5.62 8.99
CA LEU A 333 19.08 -6.14 7.86
C LEU A 333 19.80 -5.93 6.52
N ILE A 334 20.42 -4.76 6.27
CA ILE A 334 21.20 -4.49 5.05
C ILE A 334 22.38 -5.46 4.95
N ARG A 335 23.07 -5.70 6.07
CA ARG A 335 24.17 -6.68 6.15
C ARG A 335 23.68 -8.09 5.84
N ASP A 336 22.57 -8.51 6.44
CA ASP A 336 21.97 -9.84 6.21
C ASP A 336 21.55 -10.03 4.75
N LEU A 337 20.92 -9.00 4.14
CA LEU A 337 20.55 -9.01 2.72
C LEU A 337 21.77 -9.21 1.82
N LEU A 338 22.86 -8.48 2.07
CA LEU A 338 24.11 -8.61 1.32
C LEU A 338 24.75 -9.99 1.51
N ASN A 339 24.81 -10.50 2.74
CA ASN A 339 25.30 -11.84 3.07
C ASN A 339 24.49 -12.94 2.40
N LYS A 340 23.19 -12.71 2.16
CA LYS A 340 22.28 -13.62 1.44
C LYS A 340 22.28 -13.42 -0.08
N GLY A 341 23.21 -12.63 -0.60
CA GLY A 341 23.41 -12.45 -2.04
C GLY A 341 22.51 -11.41 -2.70
N ALA A 342 22.01 -10.44 -1.95
CA ALA A 342 21.37 -9.29 -2.55
C ALA A 342 22.34 -8.55 -3.48
N ASN A 343 21.92 -8.24 -4.71
CA ASN A 343 22.76 -7.61 -5.71
C ASN A 343 23.01 -6.11 -5.38
N PRO A 344 24.24 -5.70 -4.99
CA PRO A 344 24.56 -4.31 -4.65
C PRO A 344 24.64 -3.39 -5.88
N ASN A 345 24.61 -3.97 -7.09
CA ASN A 345 24.73 -3.25 -8.37
C ASN A 345 23.43 -3.16 -9.13
N PHE A 346 22.32 -3.62 -8.55
CA PHE A 346 21.02 -3.54 -9.22
C PHE A 346 20.63 -2.09 -9.49
N GLN A 347 20.28 -1.78 -10.75
CA GLN A 347 19.83 -0.45 -11.16
C GLN A 347 18.30 -0.35 -11.07
N SER A 348 17.84 0.48 -10.16
CA SER A 348 16.42 0.67 -9.84
C SER A 348 15.82 1.87 -10.59
N ASN A 349 14.53 1.77 -10.96
CA ASN A 349 13.75 2.87 -11.55
C ASN A 349 12.89 3.48 -10.45
N THR A 350 13.47 4.18 -9.49
CA THR A 350 12.76 4.51 -8.28
C THR A 350 12.15 5.89 -8.23
N THR A 351 10.86 5.90 -7.90
CA THR A 351 10.29 6.91 -7.00
C THR A 351 10.47 6.46 -5.55
N PRO A 352 10.69 7.37 -4.57
CA PRO A 352 10.79 7.02 -3.16
C PRO A 352 9.59 6.20 -2.67
N VAL A 353 9.83 5.21 -1.78
CA VAL A 353 8.79 4.30 -1.23
C VAL A 353 7.66 5.07 -0.54
N ARG A 354 8.04 6.16 0.12
CA ARG A 354 7.11 7.08 0.79
C ARG A 354 7.65 8.49 0.60
N GLY A 355 7.34 9.11 -0.54
CA GLY A 355 7.41 10.56 -0.61
C GLY A 355 6.31 11.12 0.27
N PHE A 356 6.64 11.87 1.29
CA PHE A 356 5.67 12.57 2.15
C PHE A 356 4.83 13.56 1.33
N MET A 357 5.30 13.91 0.14
CA MET A 357 4.54 14.58 -0.90
C MET A 357 4.82 13.89 -2.24
N GLN A 358 3.79 13.38 -2.90
CA GLN A 358 3.83 13.01 -4.32
C GLN A 358 4.13 14.21 -5.24
N LEU A 359 4.63 15.29 -4.68
CA LEU A 359 5.01 16.54 -5.32
C LEU A 359 6.52 16.63 -5.50
N THR A 360 7.23 15.49 -5.50
CA THR A 360 8.67 15.47 -5.66
C THR A 360 9.08 16.11 -6.97
N GLY A 361 9.45 17.35 -6.87
CA GLY A 361 10.17 18.05 -7.90
C GLY A 361 11.63 17.63 -7.85
N SER A 362 11.96 16.53 -8.49
CA SER A 362 13.34 16.13 -8.73
C SER A 362 13.93 17.01 -9.84
N TRP A 363 15.14 17.53 -9.69
CA TRP A 363 15.80 18.29 -10.75
C TRP A 363 16.77 17.44 -11.58
N VAL A 364 16.91 16.17 -11.22
CA VAL A 364 17.63 15.15 -11.99
C VAL A 364 16.80 13.86 -12.01
N ASN A 365 16.76 13.16 -13.13
CA ASN A 365 16.17 11.84 -13.17
C ASN A 365 17.13 10.81 -12.56
N PHE A 366 16.63 10.03 -11.58
CA PHE A 366 17.40 8.99 -10.89
C PHE A 366 17.19 7.58 -11.41
N ASP A 367 16.46 7.39 -12.50
CA ASP A 367 16.31 6.07 -13.09
C ASP A 367 17.69 5.45 -13.35
N GLY A 368 17.86 4.21 -12.92
CA GLY A 368 19.14 3.52 -12.98
C GLY A 368 20.07 3.75 -11.80
N GLN A 369 19.60 4.35 -10.69
CA GLN A 369 20.40 4.44 -9.48
C GLN A 369 20.64 3.06 -8.86
N THR A 370 21.85 2.85 -8.34
CA THR A 370 22.20 1.67 -7.56
C THR A 370 21.98 1.91 -6.06
N PRO A 371 21.99 0.86 -5.22
CA PRO A 371 22.05 1.00 -3.76
C PRO A 371 23.11 1.98 -3.27
N LEU A 372 24.29 1.99 -3.95
CA LEU A 372 25.40 2.90 -3.60
C LEU A 372 25.06 4.38 -3.89
N HIS A 373 24.38 4.67 -5.00
CA HIS A 373 23.86 6.04 -5.27
C HIS A 373 22.90 6.48 -4.19
N ARG A 374 22.03 5.58 -3.74
CA ARG A 374 21.02 5.88 -2.72
C ARG A 374 21.67 6.18 -1.36
N ALA A 375 22.64 5.38 -0.96
CA ALA A 375 23.42 5.61 0.27
C ALA A 375 24.23 6.92 0.20
N ALA A 376 24.84 7.22 -0.95
CA ALA A 376 25.60 8.46 -1.17
C ALA A 376 24.73 9.71 -1.12
N LEU A 377 23.53 9.67 -1.74
CA LEU A 377 22.55 10.76 -1.69
C LEU A 377 22.09 11.04 -0.25
N ALA A 378 22.03 10.01 0.58
CA ALA A 378 21.72 10.13 2.00
C ALA A 378 22.92 10.54 2.87
N GLY A 379 24.15 10.51 2.35
CA GLY A 379 25.36 10.70 3.14
C GLY A 379 25.69 9.53 4.07
N ASP A 380 25.13 8.33 3.81
CA ASP A 380 25.31 7.15 4.69
C ASP A 380 26.59 6.40 4.38
N VAL A 381 27.70 6.93 4.86
CA VAL A 381 29.06 6.37 4.64
C VAL A 381 29.17 4.93 5.16
N THR A 382 28.48 4.61 6.26
CA THR A 382 28.49 3.26 6.83
C THR A 382 27.91 2.24 5.83
N VAL A 383 26.76 2.55 5.26
CA VAL A 383 26.15 1.70 4.22
C VAL A 383 26.98 1.72 2.94
N MET A 384 27.55 2.87 2.53
CA MET A 384 28.43 2.93 1.36
C MET A 384 29.62 1.98 1.50
N ARG A 385 30.31 1.95 2.64
CA ARG A 385 31.42 1.03 2.91
C ARG A 385 30.96 -0.42 2.87
N LEU A 386 29.84 -0.72 3.54
CA LEU A 386 29.27 -2.07 3.56
C LEU A 386 28.93 -2.58 2.14
N LEU A 387 28.37 -1.72 1.29
CA LEU A 387 28.08 -2.05 -0.11
C LEU A 387 29.34 -2.31 -0.92
N LEU A 388 30.40 -1.49 -0.75
CA LEU A 388 31.68 -1.66 -1.40
C LEU A 388 32.39 -2.95 -0.98
N GLU A 389 32.34 -3.29 0.31
CA GLU A 389 32.84 -4.57 0.85
C GLU A 389 32.16 -5.79 0.20
N HIS A 390 30.89 -5.63 -0.25
CA HIS A 390 30.12 -6.67 -0.93
C HIS A 390 30.08 -6.52 -2.45
N GLY A 391 31.02 -5.78 -3.04
CA GLY A 391 31.23 -5.71 -4.48
C GLY A 391 30.35 -4.69 -5.22
N ALA A 392 29.88 -3.65 -4.55
CA ALA A 392 29.29 -2.52 -5.25
C ALA A 392 30.33 -1.83 -6.15
N ASP A 393 30.01 -1.64 -7.42
CA ASP A 393 30.84 -0.90 -8.36
C ASP A 393 30.48 0.60 -8.32
N PRO A 394 31.36 1.48 -7.81
CA PRO A 394 31.10 2.89 -7.72
C PRO A 394 31.11 3.61 -9.09
N ARG A 395 31.51 2.95 -10.17
CA ARG A 395 31.57 3.51 -11.53
C ARG A 395 30.26 3.38 -12.29
N ILE A 396 29.32 2.58 -11.81
CA ILE A 396 27.98 2.49 -12.42
C ILE A 396 27.34 3.86 -12.30
N LYS A 397 26.85 4.39 -13.43
CA LYS A 397 26.12 5.65 -13.51
C LYS A 397 24.62 5.37 -13.61
N THR A 398 23.80 6.35 -13.20
CA THR A 398 22.35 6.32 -13.55
C THR A 398 22.16 6.31 -15.06
N TYR A 399 20.96 6.02 -15.55
CA TYR A 399 20.69 6.00 -16.99
C TYR A 399 20.95 7.36 -17.68
N GLN A 400 20.88 8.46 -16.94
CA GLN A 400 21.24 9.81 -17.42
C GLN A 400 22.67 10.24 -17.05
N GLY A 401 23.50 9.29 -16.68
CA GLY A 401 24.92 9.51 -16.47
C GLY A 401 25.32 10.15 -15.12
N SER A 402 24.38 10.31 -14.16
CA SER A 402 24.73 10.81 -12.83
C SER A 402 25.61 9.81 -12.08
N THR A 403 26.66 10.31 -11.40
CA THR A 403 27.64 9.50 -10.67
C THR A 403 27.31 9.46 -9.18
N VAL A 404 27.90 8.49 -8.47
CA VAL A 404 27.80 8.39 -7.00
C VAL A 404 28.36 9.65 -6.31
N LEU A 405 29.46 10.24 -6.85
CA LEU A 405 30.01 11.50 -6.33
C LEU A 405 29.03 12.67 -6.49
N MET A 406 28.31 12.76 -7.60
CA MET A 406 27.26 13.77 -7.79
C MET A 406 26.18 13.66 -6.72
N ALA A 407 25.72 12.43 -6.41
CA ALA A 407 24.74 12.19 -5.37
C ALA A 407 25.27 12.62 -3.99
N ALA A 408 26.49 12.25 -3.63
CA ALA A 408 27.15 12.65 -2.37
C ALA A 408 27.34 14.17 -2.25
N ALA A 409 27.64 14.85 -3.38
CA ALA A 409 27.83 16.30 -3.41
C ALA A 409 26.53 17.12 -3.45
N GLY A 410 25.36 16.45 -3.46
CA GLY A 410 24.07 17.11 -3.37
C GLY A 410 23.40 17.39 -4.72
N VAL A 411 23.83 16.77 -5.81
CA VAL A 411 23.03 16.76 -7.03
C VAL A 411 21.73 16.02 -6.73
N ASN A 412 20.60 16.71 -6.93
CA ASN A 412 19.25 16.32 -6.52
C ASN A 412 18.95 16.35 -5.00
N TRP A 413 19.75 17.05 -4.23
CA TRP A 413 19.37 17.34 -2.87
C TRP A 413 18.19 18.33 -2.86
N VAL A 414 17.12 18.01 -2.12
CA VAL A 414 15.91 18.82 -2.00
C VAL A 414 15.59 19.01 -0.52
N ILE A 415 15.37 20.25 -0.11
CA ILE A 415 15.04 20.59 1.30
C ILE A 415 13.76 19.86 1.70
N GLY A 416 13.80 19.16 2.84
CA GLY A 416 12.63 18.46 3.40
C GLY A 416 12.32 17.11 2.75
N GLU A 417 12.94 16.80 1.62
CA GLU A 417 12.75 15.49 0.94
C GLU A 417 14.00 14.62 1.00
N THR A 418 15.17 15.23 1.10
CA THR A 418 16.44 14.53 1.23
C THR A 418 16.83 14.46 2.69
N TYR A 419 17.40 13.34 3.08
CA TYR A 419 17.76 12.98 4.45
C TYR A 419 18.59 14.06 5.16
N SER A 420 18.31 14.30 6.43
CA SER A 420 19.07 15.26 7.25
C SER A 420 20.21 14.59 8.00
N ARG A 421 21.26 14.23 7.28
CA ARG A 421 22.54 13.87 7.91
C ARG A 421 23.42 15.11 8.05
N SER A 422 24.45 14.99 8.90
CA SER A 422 25.40 16.09 9.12
C SER A 422 26.22 16.39 7.88
N ASP A 423 26.67 17.62 7.76
CA ASP A 423 27.59 18.04 6.70
C ASP A 423 28.89 17.22 6.68
N ASP A 424 29.37 16.80 7.85
CA ASP A 424 30.58 15.97 7.95
C ASP A 424 30.38 14.56 7.38
N GLU A 425 29.18 13.98 7.51
CA GLU A 425 28.83 12.69 6.88
C GLU A 425 28.78 12.81 5.34
N TYR A 426 28.21 13.89 4.80
CA TYR A 426 28.23 14.14 3.36
C TYR A 426 29.64 14.37 2.82
N LEU A 427 30.48 15.10 3.56
CA LEU A 427 31.87 15.27 3.21
C LEU A 427 32.65 13.96 3.20
N ALA A 428 32.40 13.10 4.19
CA ALA A 428 33.00 11.78 4.27
C ALA A 428 32.54 10.87 3.09
N ALA A 429 31.26 10.99 2.67
CA ALA A 429 30.74 10.27 1.50
C ALA A 429 31.41 10.73 0.19
N ALA A 430 31.54 12.04 -0.02
CA ALA A 430 32.21 12.57 -1.20
C ALA A 430 33.72 12.25 -1.19
N LYS A 431 34.38 12.34 -0.03
CA LYS A 431 35.76 11.94 0.11
C LYS A 431 35.98 10.47 -0.22
N LEU A 432 35.11 9.58 0.27
CA LEU A 432 35.16 8.16 -0.08
C LEU A 432 35.06 7.96 -1.59
N CYS A 433 34.19 8.69 -2.29
CA CYS A 433 34.08 8.63 -3.75
C CYS A 433 35.37 9.08 -4.44
N LEU A 434 36.00 10.16 -3.95
CA LEU A 434 37.27 10.68 -4.50
C LEU A 434 38.44 9.71 -4.23
N ASP A 435 38.52 9.14 -3.03
CA ASP A 435 39.52 8.13 -2.65
C ASP A 435 39.41 6.86 -3.51
N LEU A 436 38.21 6.52 -4.01
CA LEU A 436 37.98 5.44 -4.98
C LEU A 436 38.34 5.83 -6.43
N GLY A 437 38.83 7.04 -6.66
CA GLY A 437 39.26 7.55 -7.97
C GLY A 437 38.09 7.91 -8.90
N LEU A 438 36.91 8.27 -8.36
CA LEU A 438 35.83 8.76 -9.20
C LEU A 438 36.17 10.15 -9.74
N ASP A 439 35.87 10.38 -11.01
CA ASP A 439 36.12 11.64 -11.71
C ASP A 439 35.34 12.80 -11.08
N VAL A 440 36.07 13.74 -10.48
CA VAL A 440 35.52 14.96 -9.86
C VAL A 440 34.78 15.84 -10.87
N ASN A 441 35.16 15.75 -12.16
CA ASN A 441 34.57 16.48 -13.28
C ASN A 441 33.58 15.63 -14.09
N GLY A 442 33.23 14.44 -13.62
CA GLY A 442 32.21 13.62 -14.24
C GLY A 442 30.95 14.41 -14.52
N VAL A 443 30.34 14.20 -15.69
CA VAL A 443 29.19 14.96 -16.19
C VAL A 443 28.03 14.01 -16.55
N ASN A 444 26.80 14.42 -16.25
CA ASN A 444 25.60 13.73 -16.71
C ASN A 444 25.04 14.37 -17.99
N GLU A 445 23.98 13.77 -18.57
CA GLU A 445 23.34 14.26 -19.81
C GLU A 445 22.83 15.70 -19.74
N GLN A 446 22.51 16.18 -18.54
CA GLN A 446 22.05 17.57 -18.31
C GLN A 446 23.21 18.56 -18.09
N GLY A 447 24.46 18.10 -18.17
CA GLY A 447 25.64 18.91 -17.94
C GLY A 447 25.98 19.14 -16.47
N PHE A 448 25.23 18.53 -15.54
CA PHE A 448 25.55 18.64 -14.11
C PHE A 448 26.82 17.88 -13.76
N ARG A 449 27.57 18.47 -12.81
CA ARG A 449 28.71 17.88 -12.13
C ARG A 449 28.53 18.01 -10.62
N ALA A 450 29.35 17.34 -9.83
CA ALA A 450 29.32 17.40 -8.37
C ALA A 450 29.34 18.84 -7.82
N ILE A 451 30.12 19.72 -8.44
CA ILE A 451 30.26 21.13 -8.03
C ILE A 451 28.94 21.93 -8.14
N HIS A 452 28.06 21.61 -9.10
CA HIS A 452 26.75 22.26 -9.21
C HIS A 452 25.85 21.92 -8.00
N GLY A 453 25.88 20.66 -7.55
CA GLY A 453 25.15 20.23 -6.36
C GLY A 453 25.62 20.92 -5.10
N ALA A 454 26.95 20.95 -4.89
CA ALA A 454 27.56 21.61 -3.74
C ALA A 454 27.25 23.12 -3.70
N ALA A 455 27.31 23.80 -4.83
CA ALA A 455 27.01 25.23 -4.96
C ALA A 455 25.53 25.53 -4.71
N ASN A 456 24.62 24.73 -5.28
CA ASN A 456 23.18 24.87 -5.04
C ASN A 456 22.79 24.70 -3.57
N ARG A 457 23.40 23.75 -2.90
CA ARG A 457 23.19 23.51 -1.46
C ARG A 457 23.77 24.60 -0.58
N GLY A 458 24.76 25.35 -1.06
CA GLY A 458 25.51 26.31 -0.25
C GLY A 458 26.52 25.62 0.67
N PHE A 459 27.06 24.49 0.25
CA PHE A 459 27.91 23.64 1.07
C PHE A 459 29.40 23.98 0.83
N ASP A 460 29.88 25.03 1.49
CA ASP A 460 31.21 25.62 1.29
C ASP A 460 32.34 24.60 1.47
N LYS A 461 32.26 23.76 2.50
CA LYS A 461 33.27 22.69 2.73
C LYS A 461 33.33 21.71 1.56
N MET A 462 32.18 21.38 0.96
CA MET A 462 32.10 20.49 -0.21
C MET A 462 32.68 21.16 -1.45
N VAL A 463 32.36 22.44 -1.68
CA VAL A 463 32.92 23.24 -2.77
C VAL A 463 34.44 23.26 -2.65
N GLN A 464 35.00 23.51 -1.47
CA GLN A 464 36.42 23.48 -1.22
C GLN A 464 37.03 22.11 -1.49
N LEU A 465 36.42 21.03 -0.94
CA LEU A 465 36.88 19.66 -1.16
C LEU A 465 36.95 19.30 -2.66
N LEU A 466 35.92 19.64 -3.43
CA LEU A 466 35.89 19.38 -4.86
C LEU A 466 36.93 20.19 -5.62
N ALA A 467 37.10 21.47 -5.27
CA ALA A 467 38.13 22.36 -5.85
C ALA A 467 39.55 21.86 -5.56
N ASP A 468 39.85 21.43 -4.34
CA ASP A 468 41.13 20.85 -3.95
C ASP A 468 41.48 19.57 -4.71
N ASN A 469 40.45 18.86 -5.20
CA ASN A 469 40.58 17.68 -6.04
C ASN A 469 40.46 17.96 -7.55
N GLY A 470 40.56 19.24 -7.98
CA GLY A 470 40.63 19.62 -9.38
C GLY A 470 39.26 19.81 -10.08
N ALA A 471 38.20 20.09 -9.33
CA ALA A 471 36.92 20.42 -9.94
C ALA A 471 37.03 21.73 -10.75
N MET A 472 36.50 21.71 -11.96
CA MET A 472 36.34 22.90 -12.81
C MET A 472 35.20 23.75 -12.23
N LEU A 473 35.45 25.05 -11.98
CA LEU A 473 34.53 25.94 -11.26
C LEU A 473 33.66 26.81 -12.15
N ASP A 474 33.96 26.88 -13.45
CA ASP A 474 33.27 27.70 -14.47
C ASP A 474 32.48 26.89 -15.47
N VAL A 475 32.29 25.60 -15.20
CA VAL A 475 31.57 24.66 -16.06
C VAL A 475 30.09 25.01 -16.17
N LYS A 476 29.52 24.75 -17.33
CA LYS A 476 28.10 25.03 -17.62
C LYS A 476 27.30 23.75 -17.71
N ASP A 477 26.07 23.81 -17.21
CA ASP A 477 25.06 22.80 -17.48
C ASP A 477 24.39 23.01 -18.86
N SER A 478 23.43 22.17 -19.23
CA SER A 478 22.69 22.24 -20.51
C SER A 478 21.88 23.54 -20.69
N GLN A 479 21.69 24.32 -19.62
CA GLN A 479 21.00 25.61 -19.63
C GLN A 479 21.98 26.81 -19.50
N ASN A 480 23.27 26.58 -19.74
CA ASN A 480 24.35 27.56 -19.57
C ASN A 480 24.52 28.12 -18.16
N ARG A 481 24.05 27.42 -17.10
CA ARG A 481 24.20 27.82 -15.71
C ARG A 481 25.49 27.25 -15.15
N THR A 482 26.24 28.09 -14.44
CA THR A 482 27.51 27.74 -13.79
C THR A 482 27.30 27.45 -12.30
N PRO A 483 28.26 26.85 -11.57
CA PRO A 483 28.20 26.73 -10.11
C PRO A 483 27.93 28.07 -9.42
N MET A 484 28.48 29.19 -9.96
CA MET A 484 28.21 30.54 -9.48
C MET A 484 26.71 30.88 -9.60
N THR A 485 26.10 30.62 -10.75
CA THR A 485 24.66 30.85 -10.97
C THR A 485 23.82 30.06 -9.95
N PHE A 486 24.21 28.83 -9.63
CA PHE A 486 23.53 28.02 -8.62
C PHE A 486 23.66 28.61 -7.21
N ALA A 487 24.85 29.16 -6.86
CA ALA A 487 25.07 29.85 -5.59
C ALA A 487 24.30 31.18 -5.49
N GLU A 488 24.14 31.90 -6.60
CA GLU A 488 23.31 33.12 -6.68
C GLU A 488 21.82 32.85 -6.50
N GLY A 489 21.38 31.63 -6.83
CA GLY A 489 20.03 31.13 -6.63
C GLY A 489 19.32 30.78 -7.94
N VAL A 490 19.01 29.53 -8.09
CA VAL A 490 18.27 28.96 -9.24
C VAL A 490 16.97 28.37 -8.75
N PHE A 491 15.90 28.57 -9.51
CA PHE A 491 14.66 27.83 -9.28
C PHE A 491 14.86 26.38 -9.73
N LEU A 492 14.89 25.46 -8.79
CA LEU A 492 15.02 24.04 -9.05
C LEU A 492 13.87 23.27 -8.40
N ALA A 493 13.22 22.44 -9.20
CA ALA A 493 12.09 21.66 -8.74
C ALA A 493 10.98 22.57 -8.16
N LEU A 494 10.65 22.45 -6.90
CA LEU A 494 9.69 23.30 -6.20
C LEU A 494 10.36 24.29 -5.25
N GLN A 495 11.70 24.39 -5.29
CA GLN A 495 12.46 25.25 -4.38
C GLN A 495 12.62 26.65 -4.98
N PRO A 496 12.24 27.69 -4.24
CA PRO A 496 12.52 29.05 -4.67
C PRO A 496 14.04 29.32 -4.69
N PRO A 497 14.51 30.24 -5.56
CA PRO A 497 15.90 30.64 -5.58
C PRO A 497 16.37 31.09 -4.19
N SER A 498 17.51 30.56 -3.75
CA SER A 498 18.10 30.92 -2.47
C SER A 498 19.56 31.26 -2.65
N ARG A 499 19.92 32.54 -2.45
CA ARG A 499 21.28 33.05 -2.56
C ARG A 499 22.16 32.52 -1.43
N LYS A 500 23.39 32.11 -1.74
CA LYS A 500 24.41 31.56 -0.85
C LYS A 500 25.64 32.47 -0.78
N PRO A 501 25.62 33.54 0.01
CA PRO A 501 26.69 34.55 -0.03
C PRO A 501 28.07 34.01 0.27
N SER A 502 28.23 33.09 1.22
CA SER A 502 29.50 32.45 1.56
C SER A 502 30.07 31.64 0.41
N THR A 503 29.19 30.86 -0.27
CA THR A 503 29.59 30.03 -1.42
C THR A 503 29.99 30.89 -2.61
N ILE A 504 29.29 32.01 -2.86
CA ILE A 504 29.64 32.99 -3.90
C ILE A 504 31.04 33.51 -3.65
N ALA A 505 31.32 34.05 -2.43
CA ALA A 505 32.62 34.58 -2.06
C ALA A 505 33.73 33.51 -2.15
N LEU A 506 33.42 32.26 -1.78
CA LEU A 506 34.37 31.16 -1.90
C LEU A 506 34.68 30.83 -3.38
N LEU A 507 33.66 30.75 -4.25
CA LEU A 507 33.85 30.49 -5.68
C LEU A 507 34.65 31.61 -6.35
N GLU A 508 34.39 32.90 -6.05
CA GLU A 508 35.16 34.05 -6.54
C GLU A 508 36.61 33.95 -6.15
N LYS A 509 36.89 33.65 -4.87
CA LYS A 509 38.25 33.47 -4.35
C LYS A 509 38.99 32.33 -5.06
N LEU A 510 38.36 31.18 -5.22
CA LEU A 510 38.97 30.02 -5.86
C LEU A 510 39.22 30.22 -7.36
N MET A 511 38.30 30.89 -8.09
CA MET A 511 38.50 31.24 -9.50
C MET A 511 39.58 32.29 -9.69
N GLY A 512 39.66 33.31 -8.81
CA GLY A 512 40.73 34.31 -8.83
C GLY A 512 42.11 33.71 -8.54
N ALA A 513 42.22 32.77 -7.62
CA ALA A 513 43.44 32.05 -7.33
C ALA A 513 43.91 31.14 -8.48
N ASN A 514 42.99 30.60 -9.27
CA ASN A 514 43.30 29.79 -10.45
C ASN A 514 43.72 30.65 -11.67
N ALA A 515 43.16 31.87 -11.82
CA ALA A 515 43.55 32.81 -12.89
C ALA A 515 44.99 33.33 -12.75
N GLY A 516 45.59 33.29 -11.54
CA GLY A 516 46.99 33.67 -11.28
C GLY A 516 48.00 32.52 -11.48
N LYS A 517 47.55 31.30 -11.80
CA LYS A 517 48.43 30.12 -11.99
C LYS A 517 48.58 29.71 -13.46
N ASN A 518 47.84 30.34 -14.39
CA ASN A 518 47.98 30.20 -15.83
C ASN A 518 48.75 31.41 -16.37
#